data_b6cd2255fc6d8ddb48662dda8033e41e
#
_entry.id   b6cd2255fc6d8ddb48662dda8033e41e
#
_cell.length_a   1.000
_cell.length_b   1.000
_cell.length_c   1.000
_cell.angle_alpha   90.00
_cell.angle_beta   90.00
_cell.angle_gamma   90.00
#
_symmetry.space_group_name_H-M   'P 1'
#
loop_
_entity.id
_entity.type
_entity.pdbx_description
1 polymer ?
#
loop_
_entity_poly.entity_id
_entity_poly.type
_entity_poly.pdbx_seq_one_letter_code
_entity_poly.pdbx_strand_id
1 'polypeptide(L)'
;MTKRLNNVSALRCLIVVLFINLIASQAVSAGERVFMWKVDSPKATAYILGTVHMMRKEIYPLDSRIEKAFKRSDAYALEFNIDDVTNIQMGTILSDVSYGGDDTIQKHISKETYDTLQKKFVEYGFPIEYMTKFRPWFLAVTIETLEYQKLGLDPRYGIDKYFLQQAEGKKSIIELESFDSQMDLFRTMTEKDQELFLVYTLNDLEDGRKNLDILMTAWSDGDSKIMEKVMFDPLKEDRQLSRIYEKLFYERNRNMTDKIIKMLAQKGTYFVAVGAGHLVGKQGIIELLSHKGYAVRQQ
;
A
#
# COMPACT_ATOMS: atom_id res chain seq x y z
N MET A 1 -22.83 -4.92 53.03
CA MET A 1 -21.87 -6.00 53.13
C MET A 1 -20.88 -5.82 51.98
N THR A 2 -19.91 -5.02 52.13
CA THR A 2 -18.53 -5.13 52.66
C THR A 2 -17.79 -6.37 52.18
N LYS A 3 -16.78 -6.16 51.38
CA LYS A 3 -15.37 -6.65 51.47
C LYS A 3 -14.75 -6.64 50.07
N ARG A 4 -13.59 -6.29 49.78
CA ARG A 4 -12.41 -5.65 50.40
C ARG A 4 -11.36 -5.60 49.31
N LEU A 5 -10.73 -4.47 49.22
CA LEU A 5 -9.43 -4.25 48.57
C LEU A 5 -8.36 -5.20 49.10
N ASN A 6 -7.41 -5.57 48.29
CA ASN A 6 -6.06 -5.76 48.77
C ASN A 6 -5.02 -5.30 47.74
N ASN A 7 -4.33 -4.27 48.16
CA ASN A 7 -3.04 -3.81 47.68
C ASN A 7 -1.96 -4.89 47.89
N VAL A 8 -1.00 -4.96 47.00
CA VAL A 8 0.38 -5.32 47.37
C VAL A 8 1.33 -4.38 46.66
N SER A 9 2.02 -3.69 47.52
CA SER A 9 2.99 -2.64 47.32
C SER A 9 4.35 -3.14 46.80
N ALA A 10 4.97 -2.25 46.06
CA ALA A 10 6.37 -1.85 45.99
C ALA A 10 7.45 -2.82 46.54
N LEU A 11 8.42 -3.10 45.68
CA LEU A 11 9.81 -3.25 46.16
C LEU A 11 10.75 -2.54 45.16
N ARG A 12 11.33 -1.44 45.68
CA ARG A 12 12.46 -0.73 45.11
C ARG A 12 13.72 -1.58 45.28
N CYS A 13 14.48 -1.78 44.22
CA CYS A 13 15.91 -1.99 44.30
C CYS A 13 16.64 -1.13 43.30
N LEU A 14 17.36 -0.20 43.82
CA LEU A 14 18.29 0.71 43.17
C LEU A 14 19.56 -0.08 42.82
N ILE A 15 19.95 -0.17 41.56
CA ILE A 15 21.33 -0.45 41.18
C ILE A 15 21.74 0.55 40.12
N VAL A 16 22.63 1.44 40.51
CA VAL A 16 23.40 2.32 39.63
C VAL A 16 24.51 1.47 39.02
N VAL A 17 24.55 1.35 37.70
CA VAL A 17 25.75 0.90 36.98
C VAL A 17 25.88 1.64 35.66
N LEU A 18 26.90 2.47 35.64
CA LEU A 18 27.73 2.99 34.55
C LEU A 18 27.12 3.03 33.12
N PHE A 19 27.04 4.24 32.62
CA PHE A 19 27.01 4.61 31.21
C PHE A 19 28.23 4.04 30.48
N ILE A 20 28.01 3.07 29.63
CA ILE A 20 28.86 2.83 28.46
C ILE A 20 27.97 3.15 27.26
N ASN A 21 28.26 4.28 26.61
CA ASN A 21 27.69 4.62 25.33
C ASN A 21 28.19 3.60 24.30
N LEU A 22 27.49 2.50 24.14
CA LEU A 22 27.51 1.75 22.88
C LEU A 22 26.41 2.35 22.01
N ILE A 23 26.82 3.14 21.03
CA ILE A 23 26.03 3.38 19.83
C ILE A 23 25.96 2.02 19.13
N ALA A 24 25.05 1.19 19.57
CA ALA A 24 24.59 0.09 18.78
C ALA A 24 23.76 0.72 17.65
N SER A 25 24.37 0.90 16.49
CA SER A 25 23.60 0.89 15.25
C SER A 25 22.71 -0.36 15.35
N GLN A 26 21.43 -0.17 15.53
CA GLN A 26 20.49 -1.26 15.40
C GLN A 26 20.61 -1.72 13.94
N ALA A 27 21.47 -2.72 13.72
CA ALA A 27 21.36 -3.53 12.56
C ALA A 27 19.92 -4.08 12.65
N VAL A 28 19.05 -3.61 11.77
CA VAL A 28 17.75 -4.22 11.53
C VAL A 28 18.07 -5.70 11.33
N SER A 29 17.65 -6.53 12.26
CA SER A 29 17.83 -7.98 12.16
C SER A 29 17.21 -8.34 10.82
N ALA A 30 18.05 -8.74 9.86
CA ALA A 30 17.57 -9.22 8.57
C ALA A 30 16.62 -10.37 8.91
N GLY A 31 15.32 -10.19 8.71
CA GLY A 31 14.32 -11.23 8.87
C GLY A 31 14.74 -12.45 8.04
N GLU A 32 14.30 -13.62 8.45
CA GLU A 32 14.59 -14.86 7.72
C GLU A 32 14.15 -14.75 6.25
N ARG A 33 13.19 -13.87 5.97
CA ARG A 33 12.59 -13.61 4.63
C ARG A 33 12.43 -12.11 4.39
N VAL A 34 12.32 -11.76 3.11
CA VAL A 34 11.91 -10.41 2.67
C VAL A 34 10.57 -10.50 1.94
N PHE A 35 9.87 -9.40 1.80
CA PHE A 35 8.58 -9.34 1.10
C PHE A 35 8.76 -9.38 -0.43
N MET A 36 9.54 -10.36 -0.88
CA MET A 36 9.91 -10.57 -2.28
C MET A 36 9.88 -12.06 -2.62
N TRP A 37 9.38 -12.40 -3.81
CA TRP A 37 9.34 -13.77 -4.33
C TRP A 37 10.13 -13.89 -5.60
N LYS A 38 10.82 -15.04 -5.75
CA LYS A 38 11.46 -15.43 -6.98
C LYS A 38 10.58 -16.43 -7.72
N VAL A 39 10.36 -16.19 -9.01
CA VAL A 39 9.59 -17.04 -9.91
C VAL A 39 10.49 -17.43 -11.07
N ASP A 40 10.69 -18.72 -11.26
CA ASP A 40 11.50 -19.25 -12.34
C ASP A 40 10.64 -19.90 -13.44
N SER A 41 11.01 -19.65 -14.68
CA SER A 41 10.52 -20.36 -15.86
C SER A 41 11.71 -20.94 -16.65
N PRO A 42 11.49 -21.78 -17.68
CA PRO A 42 12.59 -22.28 -18.52
C PRO A 42 13.36 -21.17 -19.25
N LYS A 43 12.79 -19.99 -19.41
CA LYS A 43 13.39 -18.89 -20.19
C LYS A 43 13.76 -17.67 -19.36
N ALA A 44 13.12 -17.47 -18.21
CA ALA A 44 13.27 -16.24 -17.45
C ALA A 44 13.17 -16.46 -15.93
N THR A 45 13.68 -15.47 -15.21
CA THR A 45 13.46 -15.31 -13.77
C THR A 45 12.77 -13.98 -13.51
N ALA A 46 11.74 -13.95 -12.67
CA ALA A 46 11.17 -12.73 -12.13
C ALA A 46 11.37 -12.67 -10.61
N TYR A 47 11.84 -11.53 -10.12
CA TYR A 47 11.84 -11.16 -8.71
C TYR A 47 10.66 -10.23 -8.49
N ILE A 48 9.67 -10.65 -7.71
CA ILE A 48 8.43 -9.92 -7.49
C ILE A 48 8.46 -9.36 -6.08
N LEU A 49 8.63 -8.05 -5.95
CA LEU A 49 8.68 -7.30 -4.71
C LEU A 49 7.31 -6.67 -4.42
N GLY A 50 6.82 -6.88 -3.20
CA GLY A 50 5.71 -6.08 -2.69
C GLY A 50 6.21 -4.69 -2.29
N THR A 51 5.64 -3.64 -2.88
CA THR A 51 6.02 -2.25 -2.60
C THR A 51 5.01 -1.56 -1.68
N VAL A 52 5.45 -0.43 -1.12
CA VAL A 52 4.64 0.51 -0.37
C VAL A 52 4.92 1.90 -0.94
N HIS A 53 3.86 2.63 -1.32
CA HIS A 53 3.95 3.92 -2.00
C HIS A 53 4.45 5.08 -1.12
N MET A 54 4.37 4.91 0.19
CA MET A 54 4.85 5.87 1.18
C MET A 54 5.66 5.15 2.24
N MET A 55 6.86 5.63 2.53
CA MET A 55 7.78 4.96 3.45
C MET A 55 8.52 5.96 4.33
N ARG A 56 9.19 5.47 5.36
CA ARG A 56 10.11 6.25 6.17
C ARG A 56 11.51 6.22 5.57
N LYS A 57 12.25 7.30 5.67
CA LYS A 57 13.63 7.40 5.17
C LYS A 57 14.56 6.34 5.79
N GLU A 58 14.32 6.00 7.03
CA GLU A 58 15.16 5.11 7.86
C GLU A 58 15.16 3.66 7.38
N ILE A 59 14.25 3.27 6.48
CA ILE A 59 14.24 1.91 5.92
C ILE A 59 15.38 1.68 4.92
N TYR A 60 15.96 2.76 4.41
CA TYR A 60 17.05 2.69 3.45
C TYR A 60 18.43 2.67 4.12
N PRO A 61 19.39 1.87 3.58
CA PRO A 61 19.26 1.04 2.39
C PRO A 61 18.34 -0.18 2.63
N LEU A 62 17.63 -0.62 1.58
CA LEU A 62 16.80 -1.83 1.65
C LEU A 62 17.67 -3.08 1.87
N ASP A 63 17.01 -4.19 2.24
CA ASP A 63 17.69 -5.48 2.41
C ASP A 63 18.52 -5.84 1.17
N SER A 64 19.72 -6.30 1.40
CA SER A 64 20.71 -6.60 0.32
C SER A 64 20.21 -7.63 -0.69
N ARG A 65 19.27 -8.50 -0.33
CA ARG A 65 18.63 -9.48 -1.24
C ARG A 65 17.80 -8.77 -2.29
N ILE A 66 17.04 -7.74 -1.87
CA ILE A 66 16.20 -6.92 -2.75
C ILE A 66 17.09 -6.13 -3.72
N GLU A 67 18.09 -5.42 -3.17
CA GLU A 67 19.04 -4.63 -3.98
C GLU A 67 19.81 -5.50 -5.01
N LYS A 68 20.22 -6.69 -4.61
CA LYS A 68 20.91 -7.63 -5.51
C LYS A 68 19.97 -8.15 -6.60
N ALA A 69 18.70 -8.45 -6.28
CA ALA A 69 17.70 -8.87 -7.24
C ALA A 69 17.46 -7.78 -8.30
N PHE A 70 17.29 -6.53 -7.86
CA PHE A 70 17.14 -5.41 -8.77
C PHE A 70 18.36 -5.22 -9.69
N LYS A 71 19.57 -5.23 -9.12
CA LYS A 71 20.82 -5.07 -9.90
C LYS A 71 21.00 -6.13 -10.99
N ARG A 72 20.60 -7.39 -10.73
CA ARG A 72 20.70 -8.52 -11.66
C ARG A 72 19.65 -8.52 -12.76
N SER A 73 18.60 -7.74 -12.61
CA SER A 73 17.49 -7.73 -13.55
C SER A 73 17.78 -6.86 -14.77
N ASP A 74 17.33 -7.33 -15.93
CA ASP A 74 17.49 -6.64 -17.21
C ASP A 74 16.43 -5.53 -17.37
N ALA A 75 15.23 -5.75 -16.79
CA ALA A 75 14.11 -4.85 -16.87
C ALA A 75 13.47 -4.63 -15.49
N TYR A 76 12.88 -3.46 -15.31
CA TYR A 76 12.05 -3.08 -14.19
C TYR A 76 10.59 -3.01 -14.63
N ALA A 77 9.72 -3.82 -14.02
CA ALA A 77 8.29 -3.79 -14.24
C ALA A 77 7.59 -3.22 -12.99
N LEU A 78 6.67 -2.30 -13.20
CA LEU A 78 5.90 -1.65 -12.13
C LEU A 78 4.44 -1.56 -12.52
N GLU A 79 3.56 -1.18 -11.60
CA GLU A 79 2.15 -0.99 -11.91
C GLU A 79 2.00 0.02 -13.03
N PHE A 80 2.40 1.26 -12.81
CA PHE A 80 2.48 2.30 -13.84
C PHE A 80 3.56 3.32 -13.49
N ASN A 81 4.06 4.03 -14.48
CA ASN A 81 5.08 5.07 -14.28
C ASN A 81 4.41 6.39 -13.83
N ILE A 82 4.53 6.72 -12.55
CA ILE A 82 3.94 7.94 -12.00
C ILE A 82 4.53 9.23 -12.59
N ASP A 83 5.78 9.18 -13.06
CA ASP A 83 6.43 10.37 -13.63
C ASP A 83 5.89 10.69 -15.03
N ASP A 84 5.29 9.71 -15.74
CA ASP A 84 4.57 9.93 -17.01
C ASP A 84 3.22 10.64 -16.80
N VAL A 85 2.67 10.61 -15.58
CA VAL A 85 1.43 11.33 -15.23
C VAL A 85 1.59 12.84 -15.39
N THR A 86 2.79 13.37 -15.29
CA THR A 86 3.06 14.81 -15.49
C THR A 86 2.71 15.29 -16.90
N ASN A 87 2.66 14.39 -17.88
CA ASN A 87 2.29 14.66 -19.27
C ASN A 87 0.78 14.59 -19.52
N ILE A 88 -0.01 14.11 -18.54
CA ILE A 88 -1.46 14.05 -18.64
C ILE A 88 -2.02 15.46 -18.47
N GLN A 89 -2.99 15.82 -19.30
CA GLN A 89 -3.67 17.10 -19.19
C GLN A 89 -4.33 17.24 -17.82
N MET A 90 -3.86 18.18 -17.02
CA MET A 90 -4.34 18.44 -15.67
C MET A 90 -5.87 18.63 -15.60
N GLY A 91 -6.48 19.12 -16.68
CA GLY A 91 -7.93 19.25 -16.78
C GLY A 91 -8.69 17.91 -16.75
N THR A 92 -8.11 16.83 -17.32
CA THR A 92 -8.72 15.49 -17.27
C THR A 92 -8.70 14.96 -15.84
N ILE A 93 -7.58 15.06 -15.18
CA ILE A 93 -7.47 14.64 -13.76
C ILE A 93 -8.50 15.39 -12.91
N LEU A 94 -8.57 16.72 -13.07
CA LEU A 94 -9.49 17.55 -12.28
C LEU A 94 -10.95 17.14 -12.50
N SER A 95 -11.34 16.82 -13.73
CA SER A 95 -12.70 16.35 -14.03
C SER A 95 -13.02 14.98 -13.43
N ASP A 96 -12.01 14.13 -13.29
CA ASP A 96 -12.17 12.80 -12.69
C ASP A 96 -12.31 12.84 -11.18
N VAL A 97 -11.60 13.74 -10.52
CA VAL A 97 -11.58 13.85 -9.06
C VAL A 97 -12.65 14.77 -8.50
N SER A 98 -13.32 15.60 -9.34
CA SER A 98 -14.24 16.63 -8.87
C SER A 98 -15.61 16.61 -9.56
N TYR A 99 -16.55 17.30 -8.95
CA TYR A 99 -17.87 17.58 -9.51
C TYR A 99 -17.85 18.89 -10.31
N GLY A 100 -18.63 18.94 -11.38
CA GLY A 100 -18.79 20.12 -12.23
C GLY A 100 -19.86 21.10 -11.73
N GLY A 101 -19.85 22.33 -12.22
CA GLY A 101 -20.87 23.36 -11.93
C GLY A 101 -21.05 23.63 -10.42
N ASP A 102 -22.30 23.68 -9.97
CA ASP A 102 -22.66 23.90 -8.58
C ASP A 102 -22.86 22.62 -7.78
N ASP A 103 -22.39 21.49 -8.33
CA ASP A 103 -22.50 20.22 -7.65
C ASP A 103 -21.42 20.07 -6.56
N THR A 104 -21.78 19.35 -5.48
CA THR A 104 -20.91 19.20 -4.30
C THR A 104 -21.15 17.86 -3.62
N ILE A 105 -20.16 17.39 -2.88
CA ILE A 105 -20.19 16.09 -2.20
C ILE A 105 -21.40 15.90 -1.28
N GLN A 106 -21.94 16.96 -0.70
CA GLN A 106 -23.13 16.90 0.18
C GLN A 106 -24.37 16.29 -0.51
N LYS A 107 -24.43 16.32 -1.85
CA LYS A 107 -25.54 15.72 -2.59
C LYS A 107 -25.33 14.22 -2.86
N HIS A 108 -24.11 13.70 -2.63
CA HIS A 108 -23.69 12.36 -3.03
C HIS A 108 -23.34 11.44 -1.87
N ILE A 109 -23.31 11.98 -0.63
CA ILE A 109 -23.06 11.20 0.58
C ILE A 109 -24.11 11.54 1.65
N SER A 110 -24.25 10.65 2.63
CA SER A 110 -25.13 10.88 3.78
C SER A 110 -24.62 12.05 4.63
N LYS A 111 -25.56 12.69 5.36
CA LYS A 111 -25.18 13.73 6.30
C LYS A 111 -24.20 13.25 7.36
N GLU A 112 -24.36 12.02 7.84
CA GLU A 112 -23.48 11.41 8.84
C GLU A 112 -22.04 11.28 8.31
N THR A 113 -21.88 10.78 7.08
CA THR A 113 -20.57 10.68 6.40
C THR A 113 -19.96 12.07 6.23
N TYR A 114 -20.76 13.07 5.82
CA TYR A 114 -20.26 14.43 5.66
C TYR A 114 -19.80 15.05 6.98
N ASP A 115 -20.58 14.90 8.05
CA ASP A 115 -20.23 15.44 9.38
C ASP A 115 -18.93 14.79 9.92
N THR A 116 -18.74 13.49 9.69
CA THR A 116 -17.51 12.78 10.07
C THR A 116 -16.30 13.25 9.24
N LEU A 117 -16.49 13.38 7.93
CA LEU A 117 -15.49 13.92 7.02
C LEU A 117 -15.05 15.33 7.41
N GLN A 118 -16.00 16.21 7.73
CA GLN A 118 -15.75 17.58 8.18
C GLN A 118 -14.89 17.60 9.43
N LYS A 119 -15.24 16.81 10.45
CA LYS A 119 -14.43 16.70 11.68
C LYS A 119 -13.00 16.29 11.37
N LYS A 120 -12.83 15.31 10.47
CA LYS A 120 -11.51 14.80 10.11
C LYS A 120 -10.66 15.85 9.39
N PHE A 121 -11.21 16.61 8.46
CA PHE A 121 -10.48 17.70 7.80
C PHE A 121 -10.10 18.81 8.77
N VAL A 122 -10.94 19.13 9.73
CA VAL A 122 -10.61 20.10 10.81
C VAL A 122 -9.41 19.62 11.63
N GLU A 123 -9.31 18.31 11.94
CA GLU A 123 -8.16 17.73 12.64
C GLU A 123 -6.84 17.90 11.86
N TYR A 124 -6.92 17.95 10.52
CA TYR A 124 -5.75 18.20 9.65
C TYR A 124 -5.52 19.70 9.37
N GLY A 125 -6.33 20.59 9.96
CA GLY A 125 -6.20 22.04 9.76
C GLY A 125 -6.75 22.54 8.43
N PHE A 126 -7.59 21.76 7.75
CA PHE A 126 -8.21 22.14 6.47
C PHE A 126 -9.72 22.38 6.65
N PRO A 127 -10.26 23.57 6.29
CA PRO A 127 -11.70 23.77 6.21
C PRO A 127 -12.30 22.89 5.10
N ILE A 128 -13.39 22.17 5.44
CA ILE A 128 -14.06 21.24 4.49
C ILE A 128 -14.57 21.98 3.25
N GLU A 129 -14.85 23.28 3.35
CA GLU A 129 -15.35 24.12 2.27
C GLU A 129 -14.47 24.07 1.01
N TYR A 130 -13.17 23.92 1.18
CA TYR A 130 -12.22 23.78 0.07
C TYR A 130 -12.28 22.40 -0.59
N MET A 131 -12.89 21.43 0.08
CA MET A 131 -12.93 20.04 -0.35
C MET A 131 -14.30 19.61 -0.91
N THR A 132 -15.32 20.47 -0.85
CA THR A 132 -16.69 20.13 -1.21
C THR A 132 -16.91 19.78 -2.69
N LYS A 133 -16.00 20.18 -3.56
CA LYS A 133 -16.04 19.86 -4.99
C LYS A 133 -15.49 18.48 -5.34
N PHE A 134 -14.76 17.85 -4.45
CA PHE A 134 -14.11 16.59 -4.74
C PHE A 134 -15.03 15.38 -4.48
N ARG A 135 -14.80 14.33 -5.27
CA ARG A 135 -15.55 13.06 -5.18
C ARG A 135 -15.18 12.29 -3.91
N PRO A 136 -16.09 11.45 -3.38
CA PRO A 136 -15.84 10.72 -2.13
C PRO A 136 -14.59 9.84 -2.18
N TRP A 137 -14.36 9.12 -3.29
CA TRP A 137 -13.17 8.29 -3.45
C TRP A 137 -11.86 9.08 -3.37
N PHE A 138 -11.84 10.28 -3.96
CA PHE A 138 -10.64 11.12 -3.94
C PHE A 138 -10.37 11.67 -2.54
N LEU A 139 -11.41 12.00 -1.80
CA LEU A 139 -11.27 12.44 -0.40
C LEU A 139 -10.85 11.29 0.51
N ALA A 140 -11.27 10.04 0.24
CA ALA A 140 -10.79 8.88 0.96
C ALA A 140 -9.27 8.73 0.80
N VAL A 141 -8.77 8.72 -0.43
CA VAL A 141 -7.32 8.64 -0.72
C VAL A 141 -6.54 9.83 -0.14
N THR A 142 -7.14 11.03 -0.20
CA THR A 142 -6.52 12.25 0.35
C THR A 142 -6.36 12.14 1.87
N ILE A 143 -7.39 11.75 2.59
CA ILE A 143 -7.37 11.63 4.05
C ILE A 143 -6.39 10.53 4.49
N GLU A 144 -6.40 9.39 3.83
CA GLU A 144 -5.46 8.32 4.10
C GLU A 144 -4.00 8.80 3.92
N THR A 145 -3.73 9.52 2.83
CA THR A 145 -2.42 10.11 2.58
C THR A 145 -1.99 11.09 3.68
N LEU A 146 -2.90 11.98 4.10
CA LEU A 146 -2.64 12.93 5.18
C LEU A 146 -2.35 12.23 6.52
N GLU A 147 -3.10 11.16 6.84
CA GLU A 147 -2.84 10.39 8.06
C GLU A 147 -1.48 9.71 8.00
N TYR A 148 -1.12 9.07 6.91
CA TYR A 148 0.18 8.44 6.76
C TYR A 148 1.33 9.45 6.85
N GLN A 149 1.17 10.65 6.28
CA GLN A 149 2.15 11.73 6.44
C GLN A 149 2.28 12.18 7.90
N LYS A 150 1.17 12.33 8.62
CA LYS A 150 1.16 12.65 10.05
C LYS A 150 1.85 11.56 10.89
N LEU A 151 1.80 10.30 10.44
CA LEU A 151 2.49 9.16 11.04
C LEU A 151 3.97 9.04 10.60
N GLY A 152 4.48 10.00 9.81
CA GLY A 152 5.88 10.09 9.40
C GLY A 152 6.23 9.33 8.13
N LEU A 153 5.25 8.88 7.35
CA LEU A 153 5.48 8.34 6.02
C LEU A 153 5.55 9.47 4.98
N ASP A 154 6.37 9.27 3.96
CA ASP A 154 6.58 10.26 2.91
C ASP A 154 6.58 9.56 1.54
N PRO A 155 5.79 10.04 0.56
CA PRO A 155 5.75 9.46 -0.78
C PRO A 155 7.08 9.60 -1.54
N ARG A 156 7.98 10.52 -1.11
CA ARG A 156 9.33 10.63 -1.67
C ARG A 156 10.18 9.39 -1.40
N TYR A 157 9.84 8.63 -0.36
CA TYR A 157 10.51 7.38 0.03
C TYR A 157 9.72 6.14 -0.33
N GLY A 158 8.72 6.24 -1.22
CA GLY A 158 8.04 5.07 -1.77
C GLY A 158 9.00 4.10 -2.45
N ILE A 159 8.81 2.79 -2.23
CA ILE A 159 9.74 1.76 -2.69
C ILE A 159 9.70 1.62 -4.21
N ASP A 160 8.53 1.72 -4.81
CA ASP A 160 8.33 1.75 -6.25
C ASP A 160 9.05 2.92 -6.91
N LYS A 161 8.94 4.12 -6.33
CA LYS A 161 9.63 5.32 -6.79
C LYS A 161 11.16 5.21 -6.64
N TYR A 162 11.62 4.64 -5.53
CA TYR A 162 13.05 4.42 -5.31
C TYR A 162 13.67 3.56 -6.43
N PHE A 163 13.01 2.47 -6.83
CA PHE A 163 13.50 1.63 -7.91
C PHE A 163 13.28 2.24 -9.30
N LEU A 164 12.21 3.00 -9.50
CA LEU A 164 11.99 3.73 -10.75
C LEU A 164 13.16 4.68 -11.05
N GLN A 165 13.54 5.52 -10.10
CA GLN A 165 14.67 6.43 -10.22
C GLN A 165 16.00 5.73 -10.50
N GLN A 166 16.19 4.52 -9.96
CA GLN A 166 17.39 3.73 -10.25
C GLN A 166 17.36 3.04 -11.61
N ALA A 167 16.16 2.73 -12.13
CA ALA A 167 15.97 2.07 -13.43
C ALA A 167 16.10 3.02 -14.61
N GLU A 168 15.73 4.29 -14.42
CA GLU A 168 15.77 5.31 -15.49
C GLU A 168 17.12 5.38 -16.19
N GLY A 169 17.09 5.32 -17.53
CA GLY A 169 18.29 5.33 -18.38
C GLY A 169 19.21 4.10 -18.26
N LYS A 170 18.86 3.09 -17.43
CA LYS A 170 19.69 1.92 -17.18
C LYS A 170 18.99 0.58 -17.46
N LYS A 171 17.69 0.53 -17.33
CA LYS A 171 16.87 -0.68 -17.53
C LYS A 171 15.68 -0.37 -18.40
N SER A 172 15.17 -1.38 -19.10
CA SER A 172 13.85 -1.27 -19.74
C SER A 172 12.78 -1.17 -18.66
N ILE A 173 11.89 -0.19 -18.80
CA ILE A 173 10.73 0.00 -17.91
C ILE A 173 9.52 -0.62 -18.59
N ILE A 174 8.76 -1.43 -17.85
CA ILE A 174 7.59 -2.16 -18.33
C ILE A 174 6.41 -1.83 -17.41
N GLU A 175 5.34 -1.30 -17.97
CA GLU A 175 4.12 -1.01 -17.21
C GLU A 175 3.17 -2.21 -17.23
N LEU A 176 2.81 -2.67 -16.04
CA LEU A 176 1.81 -3.72 -15.85
C LEU A 176 0.37 -3.19 -15.94
N GLU A 177 0.19 -1.92 -15.72
CA GLU A 177 -1.08 -1.20 -15.86
C GLU A 177 -0.82 0.12 -16.58
N SER A 178 -1.83 0.93 -16.74
CA SER A 178 -1.70 2.32 -17.17
C SER A 178 -2.35 3.24 -16.13
N PHE A 179 -1.97 4.50 -16.11
CA PHE A 179 -2.65 5.50 -15.30
C PHE A 179 -4.16 5.52 -15.58
N ASP A 180 -4.55 5.51 -16.83
CA ASP A 180 -5.97 5.51 -17.22
C ASP A 180 -6.72 4.29 -16.69
N SER A 181 -6.11 3.09 -16.73
CA SER A 181 -6.74 1.88 -16.17
C SER A 181 -6.93 1.98 -14.66
N GLN A 182 -6.03 2.64 -13.94
CA GLN A 182 -6.22 2.90 -12.50
C GLN A 182 -7.27 3.97 -12.23
N MET A 183 -7.33 5.03 -13.04
CA MET A 183 -8.40 6.03 -12.90
C MET A 183 -9.78 5.45 -13.21
N ASP A 184 -9.89 4.50 -14.15
CA ASP A 184 -11.14 3.83 -14.48
C ASP A 184 -11.72 3.01 -13.31
N LEU A 185 -10.90 2.55 -12.39
CA LEU A 185 -11.38 1.91 -11.15
C LEU A 185 -12.33 2.83 -10.39
N PHE A 186 -11.94 4.08 -10.26
CA PHE A 186 -12.69 5.09 -9.52
C PHE A 186 -13.81 5.71 -10.36
N ARG A 187 -13.58 5.96 -11.66
CA ARG A 187 -14.59 6.48 -12.60
C ARG A 187 -15.80 5.56 -12.67
N THR A 188 -15.58 4.25 -12.57
CA THR A 188 -16.62 3.21 -12.69
C THR A 188 -17.23 2.79 -11.35
N MET A 189 -16.80 3.36 -10.24
CA MET A 189 -17.46 3.16 -8.95
C MET A 189 -18.83 3.85 -8.93
N THR A 190 -19.85 3.14 -8.45
CA THR A 190 -21.14 3.77 -8.17
C THR A 190 -20.99 4.79 -7.01
N GLU A 191 -21.89 5.78 -6.92
CA GLU A 191 -21.88 6.73 -5.81
C GLU A 191 -21.92 6.03 -4.45
N LYS A 192 -22.74 4.98 -4.36
CA LYS A 192 -22.80 4.15 -3.15
C LYS A 192 -21.48 3.48 -2.81
N ASP A 193 -20.75 2.95 -3.80
CA ASP A 193 -19.46 2.31 -3.57
C ASP A 193 -18.38 3.35 -3.21
N GLN A 194 -18.46 4.57 -3.76
CA GLN A 194 -17.56 5.67 -3.41
C GLN A 194 -17.80 6.14 -1.97
N GLU A 195 -19.05 6.28 -1.55
CA GLU A 195 -19.37 6.62 -0.15
C GLU A 195 -18.94 5.51 0.79
N LEU A 196 -19.20 4.25 0.44
CA LEU A 196 -18.78 3.09 1.24
C LEU A 196 -17.25 3.07 1.40
N PHE A 197 -16.50 3.33 0.33
CA PHE A 197 -15.04 3.42 0.37
C PHE A 197 -14.57 4.54 1.31
N LEU A 198 -15.21 5.72 1.23
CA LEU A 198 -14.90 6.85 2.12
C LEU A 198 -15.21 6.52 3.59
N VAL A 199 -16.39 5.96 3.88
CA VAL A 199 -16.79 5.57 5.24
C VAL A 199 -15.81 4.56 5.83
N TYR A 200 -15.41 3.59 5.01
CA TYR A 200 -14.46 2.56 5.42
C TYR A 200 -13.10 3.17 5.76
N THR A 201 -12.59 4.04 4.89
CA THR A 201 -11.35 4.78 5.14
C THR A 201 -11.44 5.59 6.44
N LEU A 202 -12.52 6.34 6.64
CA LEU A 202 -12.68 7.16 7.86
C LEU A 202 -12.68 6.31 9.14
N ASN A 203 -13.30 5.14 9.12
CA ASN A 203 -13.33 4.23 10.26
C ASN A 203 -11.98 3.58 10.52
N ASP A 204 -11.27 3.16 9.46
CA ASP A 204 -9.94 2.51 9.60
C ASP A 204 -8.89 3.47 10.18
N LEU A 205 -9.04 4.77 9.98
CA LEU A 205 -8.12 5.78 10.54
C LEU A 205 -8.16 5.87 12.08
N GLU A 206 -9.20 5.40 12.74
CA GLU A 206 -9.25 5.36 14.22
C GLU A 206 -8.23 4.38 14.78
N ASP A 207 -8.01 3.25 14.11
CA ASP A 207 -6.97 2.26 14.42
C ASP A 207 -5.71 2.40 13.54
N GLY A 208 -5.66 3.42 12.67
CA GLY A 208 -4.71 3.56 11.57
C GLY A 208 -3.24 3.43 11.96
N ARG A 209 -2.84 4.03 13.11
CA ARG A 209 -1.44 3.89 13.59
C ARG A 209 -1.08 2.44 13.89
N LYS A 210 -1.96 1.72 14.59
CA LYS A 210 -1.72 0.32 14.97
C LYS A 210 -1.67 -0.58 13.73
N ASN A 211 -2.62 -0.39 12.81
CA ASN A 211 -2.68 -1.16 11.57
C ASN A 211 -1.45 -0.88 10.70
N LEU A 212 -1.04 0.38 10.59
CA LEU A 212 0.17 0.76 9.88
C LEU A 212 1.43 0.11 10.47
N ASP A 213 1.63 0.17 11.79
CA ASP A 213 2.80 -0.43 12.42
C ASP A 213 2.83 -1.96 12.22
N ILE A 214 1.67 -2.62 12.24
CA ILE A 214 1.56 -4.06 11.92
C ILE A 214 1.94 -4.33 10.45
N LEU A 215 1.41 -3.54 9.49
CA LEU A 215 1.71 -3.68 8.07
C LEU A 215 3.18 -3.44 7.76
N MET A 216 3.77 -2.40 8.37
CA MET A 216 5.20 -2.08 8.19
C MET A 216 6.10 -3.18 8.75
N THR A 217 5.75 -3.73 9.92
CA THR A 217 6.47 -4.86 10.51
C THR A 217 6.33 -6.11 9.64
N ALA A 218 5.11 -6.45 9.22
CA ALA A 218 4.86 -7.59 8.34
C ALA A 218 5.64 -7.49 7.02
N TRP A 219 5.71 -6.28 6.45
CA TRP A 219 6.51 -6.04 5.26
C TRP A 219 8.01 -6.24 5.52
N SER A 220 8.54 -5.66 6.59
CA SER A 220 9.98 -5.77 6.94
C SER A 220 10.40 -7.20 7.24
N ASP A 221 9.54 -7.98 7.89
CA ASP A 221 9.80 -9.37 8.27
C ASP A 221 9.45 -10.39 7.17
N GLY A 222 8.90 -9.91 6.05
CA GLY A 222 8.43 -10.79 4.97
C GLY A 222 7.20 -11.62 5.35
N ASP A 223 6.43 -11.21 6.35
CA ASP A 223 5.26 -11.97 6.82
C ASP A 223 4.02 -11.73 5.95
N SER A 224 3.89 -12.53 4.91
CA SER A 224 2.76 -12.48 3.99
C SER A 224 1.43 -12.85 4.64
N LYS A 225 1.44 -13.64 5.73
CA LYS A 225 0.19 -14.06 6.40
C LYS A 225 -0.40 -12.93 7.24
N ILE A 226 0.45 -12.20 7.97
CA ILE A 226 0.00 -11.01 8.69
C ILE A 226 -0.46 -9.94 7.71
N MET A 227 0.28 -9.72 6.62
CA MET A 227 -0.13 -8.80 5.56
C MET A 227 -1.51 -9.17 4.99
N GLU A 228 -1.72 -10.44 4.61
CA GLU A 228 -3.01 -10.93 4.11
C GLU A 228 -4.14 -10.68 5.12
N LYS A 229 -3.88 -10.99 6.38
CA LYS A 229 -4.87 -10.82 7.44
C LYS A 229 -5.31 -9.36 7.55
N VAL A 230 -4.37 -8.43 7.69
CA VAL A 230 -4.71 -7.00 7.85
C VAL A 230 -5.41 -6.47 6.61
N MET A 231 -4.95 -6.84 5.41
CA MET A 231 -5.53 -6.34 4.15
C MET A 231 -6.92 -6.89 3.87
N PHE A 232 -7.23 -8.14 4.23
CA PHE A 232 -8.45 -8.83 3.75
C PHE A 232 -9.42 -9.31 4.85
N ASP A 233 -9.08 -9.22 6.15
CA ASP A 233 -10.04 -9.51 7.23
C ASP A 233 -11.27 -8.59 7.18
N PRO A 234 -11.16 -7.30 6.84
CA PRO A 234 -12.32 -6.44 6.67
C PRO A 234 -13.40 -6.99 5.73
N LEU A 235 -13.02 -7.73 4.67
CA LEU A 235 -13.97 -8.41 3.78
C LEU A 235 -14.81 -9.49 4.45
N LYS A 236 -14.29 -10.08 5.52
CA LYS A 236 -15.02 -11.11 6.28
C LYS A 236 -16.10 -10.47 7.15
N GLU A 237 -15.85 -9.25 7.59
CA GLU A 237 -16.74 -8.47 8.45
C GLU A 237 -17.84 -7.78 7.64
N ASP A 238 -17.49 -7.21 6.47
CA ASP A 238 -18.46 -6.55 5.60
C ASP A 238 -18.36 -7.02 4.14
N ARG A 239 -19.33 -7.82 3.72
CA ARG A 239 -19.45 -8.30 2.33
C ARG A 239 -19.75 -7.21 1.30
N GLN A 240 -20.20 -6.03 1.72
CA GLN A 240 -20.44 -4.93 0.78
C GLN A 240 -19.13 -4.44 0.15
N LEU A 241 -18.01 -4.61 0.87
CA LEU A 241 -16.67 -4.31 0.37
C LEU A 241 -16.22 -5.21 -0.79
N SER A 242 -16.85 -6.37 -0.98
CA SER A 242 -16.41 -7.34 -1.99
C SER A 242 -16.31 -6.76 -3.40
N ARG A 243 -17.21 -5.85 -3.78
CA ARG A 243 -17.16 -5.18 -5.09
C ARG A 243 -15.99 -4.20 -5.22
N ILE A 244 -15.67 -3.51 -4.13
CA ILE A 244 -14.55 -2.58 -4.06
C ILE A 244 -13.24 -3.37 -4.17
N TYR A 245 -13.10 -4.45 -3.40
CA TYR A 245 -11.92 -5.31 -3.45
C TYR A 245 -11.76 -6.04 -4.79
N GLU A 246 -12.87 -6.44 -5.44
CA GLU A 246 -12.81 -7.01 -6.78
C GLU A 246 -12.14 -6.04 -7.76
N LYS A 247 -12.53 -4.76 -7.73
CA LYS A 247 -11.94 -3.73 -8.58
C LYS A 247 -10.52 -3.35 -8.17
N LEU A 248 -10.29 -3.07 -6.89
CA LEU A 248 -9.00 -2.55 -6.41
C LEU A 248 -7.90 -3.61 -6.43
N PHE A 249 -8.24 -4.89 -6.28
CA PHE A 249 -7.25 -5.97 -6.15
C PHE A 249 -7.44 -7.10 -7.17
N TYR A 250 -8.57 -7.79 -7.18
CA TYR A 250 -8.65 -9.10 -7.79
C TYR A 250 -8.62 -9.07 -9.32
N GLU A 251 -9.35 -8.15 -9.94
CA GLU A 251 -9.29 -7.95 -11.39
C GLU A 251 -7.89 -7.50 -11.83
N ARG A 252 -7.30 -6.57 -11.11
CA ARG A 252 -5.94 -6.08 -11.36
C ARG A 252 -4.91 -7.20 -11.19
N ASN A 253 -5.02 -8.01 -10.14
CA ASN A 253 -4.13 -9.15 -9.90
C ASN A 253 -4.13 -10.13 -11.08
N ARG A 254 -5.31 -10.46 -11.63
CA ARG A 254 -5.42 -11.32 -12.81
C ARG A 254 -4.72 -10.70 -14.01
N ASN A 255 -4.97 -9.43 -14.29
CA ASN A 255 -4.38 -8.71 -15.42
C ASN A 255 -2.87 -8.59 -15.32
N MET A 256 -2.34 -8.22 -14.14
CA MET A 256 -0.90 -8.15 -13.88
C MET A 256 -0.25 -9.54 -13.95
N THR A 257 -0.90 -10.58 -13.41
CA THR A 257 -0.42 -11.96 -13.50
C THR A 257 -0.26 -12.39 -14.95
N ASP A 258 -1.23 -12.10 -15.83
CA ASP A 258 -1.15 -12.46 -17.26
C ASP A 258 0.01 -11.73 -17.95
N LYS A 259 0.29 -10.47 -17.59
CA LYS A 259 1.45 -9.74 -18.11
C LYS A 259 2.76 -10.32 -17.59
N ILE A 260 2.86 -10.68 -16.32
CA ILE A 260 4.04 -11.34 -15.74
C ILE A 260 4.29 -12.69 -16.43
N ILE A 261 3.25 -13.47 -16.72
CA ILE A 261 3.37 -14.74 -17.46
C ILE A 261 3.93 -14.50 -18.88
N LYS A 262 3.48 -13.46 -19.56
CA LYS A 262 4.03 -13.08 -20.88
C LYS A 262 5.52 -12.70 -20.80
N MET A 263 5.93 -12.02 -19.74
CA MET A 263 7.34 -11.72 -19.49
C MET A 263 8.15 -13.00 -19.24
N LEU A 264 7.63 -13.92 -18.39
CA LEU A 264 8.27 -15.20 -18.08
C LEU A 264 8.38 -16.14 -19.31
N ALA A 265 7.58 -15.93 -20.35
CA ALA A 265 7.70 -16.64 -21.63
C ALA A 265 8.83 -16.12 -22.53
N GLN A 266 9.38 -14.95 -22.22
CA GLN A 266 10.50 -14.32 -22.93
C GLN A 266 11.81 -14.56 -22.16
N LYS A 267 12.96 -14.44 -22.85
CA LYS A 267 14.27 -14.55 -22.21
C LYS A 267 14.58 -13.28 -21.41
N GLY A 268 15.01 -13.42 -20.16
CA GLY A 268 15.47 -12.29 -19.35
C GLY A 268 15.30 -12.49 -17.85
N THR A 269 15.76 -11.49 -17.12
CA THR A 269 15.57 -11.37 -15.67
C THR A 269 14.80 -10.10 -15.39
N TYR A 270 13.68 -10.22 -14.69
CA TYR A 270 12.76 -9.14 -14.43
C TYR A 270 12.70 -8.82 -12.93
N PHE A 271 12.72 -7.54 -12.60
CA PHE A 271 12.35 -7.07 -11.27
C PHE A 271 10.96 -6.44 -11.35
N VAL A 272 10.01 -7.05 -10.68
CA VAL A 272 8.61 -6.65 -10.71
C VAL A 272 8.25 -6.02 -9.37
N ALA A 273 7.80 -4.79 -9.38
CA ALA A 273 7.37 -4.04 -8.21
C ALA A 273 5.86 -3.74 -8.29
N VAL A 274 5.10 -4.30 -7.38
CA VAL A 274 3.66 -4.07 -7.26
C VAL A 274 3.30 -3.89 -5.79
N GLY A 275 2.24 -3.17 -5.48
CA GLY A 275 1.80 -2.95 -4.10
C GLY A 275 1.70 -4.26 -3.32
N ALA A 276 2.18 -4.26 -2.08
CA ALA A 276 2.27 -5.47 -1.25
C ALA A 276 0.95 -6.23 -1.13
N GLY A 277 -0.19 -5.53 -1.09
CA GLY A 277 -1.52 -6.12 -1.04
C GLY A 277 -1.87 -6.97 -2.28
N HIS A 278 -1.27 -6.70 -3.44
CA HIS A 278 -1.48 -7.48 -4.66
C HIS A 278 -0.83 -8.87 -4.61
N LEU A 279 0.12 -9.10 -3.72
CA LEU A 279 0.88 -10.35 -3.67
C LEU A 279 0.26 -11.41 -2.76
N VAL A 280 -0.60 -11.03 -1.82
CA VAL A 280 -1.08 -11.90 -0.75
C VAL A 280 -2.53 -12.34 -0.95
N GLY A 281 -2.91 -13.42 -0.28
CA GLY A 281 -4.25 -13.99 -0.32
C GLY A 281 -4.50 -14.91 -1.51
N LYS A 282 -5.65 -15.58 -1.51
CA LYS A 282 -6.02 -16.60 -2.52
C LYS A 282 -6.12 -16.07 -3.95
N GLN A 283 -6.37 -14.78 -4.11
CA GLN A 283 -6.41 -14.10 -5.40
C GLN A 283 -5.21 -13.15 -5.59
N GLY A 284 -4.17 -13.30 -4.76
CA GLY A 284 -2.91 -12.59 -4.91
C GLY A 284 -2.08 -13.12 -6.08
N ILE A 285 -1.25 -12.28 -6.65
CA ILE A 285 -0.40 -12.62 -7.83
C ILE A 285 0.46 -13.86 -7.55
N ILE A 286 0.97 -14.02 -6.33
CA ILE A 286 1.82 -15.15 -5.94
C ILE A 286 1.04 -16.47 -6.03
N GLU A 287 -0.16 -16.51 -5.50
CA GLU A 287 -1.04 -17.69 -5.55
C GLU A 287 -1.52 -17.96 -6.98
N LEU A 288 -1.86 -16.93 -7.75
CA LEU A 288 -2.26 -17.06 -9.15
C LEU A 288 -1.13 -17.67 -10.01
N LEU A 289 0.11 -17.22 -9.82
CA LEU A 289 1.28 -17.81 -10.51
C LEU A 289 1.52 -19.27 -10.11
N SER A 290 1.39 -19.58 -8.81
CA SER A 290 1.50 -20.94 -8.31
C SER A 290 0.45 -21.87 -8.93
N HIS A 291 -0.81 -21.44 -9.00
CA HIS A 291 -1.89 -22.19 -9.66
C HIS A 291 -1.67 -22.39 -11.18
N LYS A 292 -0.92 -21.50 -11.81
CA LYS A 292 -0.49 -21.66 -13.23
C LYS A 292 0.73 -22.56 -13.39
N GLY A 293 1.24 -23.18 -12.30
CA GLY A 293 2.31 -24.17 -12.32
C GLY A 293 3.72 -23.58 -12.25
N TYR A 294 3.88 -22.29 -11.95
CA TYR A 294 5.19 -21.68 -11.74
C TYR A 294 5.75 -22.04 -10.36
N ALA A 295 7.05 -22.30 -10.30
CA ALA A 295 7.76 -22.48 -9.03
C ALA A 295 7.99 -21.10 -8.38
N VAL A 296 7.27 -20.82 -7.30
CA VAL A 296 7.31 -19.55 -6.58
C VAL A 296 7.99 -19.76 -5.22
N ARG A 297 9.01 -18.95 -4.90
CA ARG A 297 9.77 -19.06 -3.64
C ARG A 297 10.00 -17.68 -3.03
N GLN A 298 9.56 -17.49 -1.81
CA GLN A 298 9.88 -16.28 -1.03
C GLN A 298 11.37 -16.25 -0.70
N GLN A 299 11.96 -15.06 -0.72
CA GLN A 299 13.40 -14.85 -0.54
C GLN A 299 13.75 -14.44 0.91
#